data_219399edef5f09ca2d31cef3db8b2a4c
#
_entry.id   219399edef5f09ca2d31cef3db8b2a4c
#
_cell.length_a   1.000
_cell.length_b   1.000
_cell.length_c   1.000
_cell.angle_alpha   90.00
_cell.angle_beta   90.00
_cell.angle_gamma   90.00
#
_symmetry.space_group_name_H-M   'P 1'
#
loop_
_entity.id
_entity.type
_entity.pdbx_description
1 polymer ?
#
loop_
_entity_poly.entity_id
_entity_poly.type
_entity_poly.pdbx_seq_one_letter_code
_entity_poly.pdbx_strand_id
1 'polypeptide(L)'
;MRAFLRPFATALTIAGLAAALAAFSTSSAQAQGGVPPQQLKQIALTEKQVEGAISAQKEMNPVTDKLPENSKPDPKILAQLEGIAKKNGFTSYNDFSGVMDNIGLVLGGIDPATKKYVGSEAVIKGEIAQVQADKKMSAADKKQALDDLNAALKAPEPSVQNKGNIDLVVKNFDKLAPIMNDDQQ
;
A
#
# COMPACT_ATOMS: atom_id res chain seq x y z
N MET A 1 -5.19 -6.83 -39.83
CA MET A 1 -5.57 -6.44 -38.47
C MET A 1 -4.69 -7.23 -37.49
N ARG A 2 -3.65 -6.63 -36.96
CA ARG A 2 -2.74 -7.26 -35.98
C ARG A 2 -2.98 -6.58 -34.65
N ALA A 3 -3.64 -7.28 -33.73
CA ALA A 3 -3.85 -6.83 -32.36
C ALA A 3 -2.50 -6.84 -31.62
N PHE A 4 -2.01 -5.67 -31.26
CA PHE A 4 -0.86 -5.51 -30.37
C PHE A 4 -1.34 -5.77 -28.93
N LEU A 5 -1.11 -6.96 -28.44
CA LEU A 5 -1.11 -7.23 -27.01
C LEU A 5 0.12 -6.52 -26.42
N ARG A 6 -0.09 -5.42 -25.75
CA ARG A 6 0.91 -4.80 -24.87
C ARG A 6 0.95 -5.60 -23.57
N PRO A 7 2.08 -6.19 -23.17
CA PRO A 7 2.23 -6.72 -21.83
C PRO A 7 2.28 -5.53 -20.86
N PHE A 8 1.36 -5.51 -19.92
CA PHE A 8 1.44 -4.64 -18.75
C PHE A 8 2.63 -5.11 -17.90
N ALA A 9 3.78 -4.49 -18.13
CA ALA A 9 4.89 -4.54 -17.19
C ALA A 9 4.59 -3.47 -16.12
N THR A 10 3.77 -3.81 -15.15
CA THR A 10 3.68 -3.05 -13.89
C THR A 10 4.99 -3.34 -13.14
N ALA A 11 5.96 -2.46 -13.30
CA ALA A 11 7.10 -2.40 -12.41
C ALA A 11 6.58 -1.92 -11.06
N LEU A 12 6.42 -2.84 -10.12
CA LEU A 12 6.17 -2.53 -8.73
C LEU A 12 7.46 -1.92 -8.17
N THR A 13 7.60 -0.61 -8.25
CA THR A 13 8.67 0.10 -7.57
C THR A 13 8.29 0.24 -6.11
N ILE A 14 8.65 -0.75 -5.31
CA ILE A 14 8.68 -0.58 -3.85
C ILE A 14 9.83 0.39 -3.58
N ALA A 15 9.51 1.67 -3.46
CA ALA A 15 10.47 2.70 -3.08
C ALA A 15 10.94 2.41 -1.67
N GLY A 16 12.16 1.90 -1.56
CA GLY A 16 12.80 1.58 -0.31
C GLY A 16 12.98 2.82 0.54
N LEU A 17 12.54 2.74 1.78
CA LEU A 17 12.99 3.61 2.86
C LEU A 17 14.44 3.21 3.20
N ALA A 18 15.40 3.65 2.38
CA ALA A 18 16.81 3.51 2.66
C ALA A 18 17.21 4.55 3.71
N ALA A 19 17.25 4.13 4.97
CA ALA A 19 17.88 4.90 6.02
C ALA A 19 19.41 4.95 5.78
N ALA A 20 19.91 6.13 5.47
CA ALA A 20 21.34 6.42 5.40
C ALA A 20 21.97 6.23 6.80
N LEU A 21 22.74 5.17 6.97
CA LEU A 21 23.62 4.96 8.13
C LEU A 21 24.97 5.59 7.82
N ALA A 22 25.14 6.88 8.19
CA ALA A 22 26.45 7.49 8.35
C ALA A 22 26.97 7.20 9.76
N ALA A 23 28.21 6.75 9.82
CA ALA A 23 28.94 6.39 11.01
C ALA A 23 28.97 7.49 12.09
N PHE A 24 28.62 7.15 13.34
CA PHE A 24 29.07 7.88 14.51
C PHE A 24 29.48 6.92 15.63
N SER A 25 30.64 7.24 16.14
CA SER A 25 31.38 6.58 17.20
C SER A 25 30.61 6.43 18.49
N THR A 26 30.85 5.34 19.19
CA THR A 26 30.73 5.03 20.60
C THR A 26 30.27 6.15 21.55
N SER A 27 29.05 6.02 22.09
CA SER A 27 28.70 6.43 23.46
C SER A 27 27.38 5.77 23.89
N SER A 28 27.48 5.05 25.01
CA SER A 28 26.43 4.75 26.00
C SER A 28 25.09 4.18 25.48
N ALA A 29 24.90 2.91 25.75
CA ALA A 29 23.61 2.23 25.70
C ALA A 29 22.54 2.98 26.52
N GLN A 30 21.74 3.79 25.84
CA GLN A 30 20.40 4.08 26.29
C GLN A 30 19.46 3.26 25.38
N ALA A 31 18.72 2.38 26.03
CA ALA A 31 17.63 1.65 25.38
C ALA A 31 16.67 2.68 24.77
N GLN A 32 16.83 2.95 23.47
CA GLN A 32 15.77 3.60 22.69
C GLN A 32 14.62 2.59 22.66
N GLY A 33 13.62 2.87 23.48
CA GLY A 33 12.35 2.19 23.41
C GLY A 33 11.83 2.36 21.97
N GLY A 34 12.04 1.34 21.15
CA GLY A 34 11.43 1.28 19.84
C GLY A 34 9.94 1.45 20.05
N VAL A 35 9.34 2.47 19.41
CA VAL A 35 7.89 2.58 19.34
C VAL A 35 7.41 1.24 18.79
N PRO A 36 6.62 0.45 19.54
CA PRO A 36 6.12 -0.81 19.02
C PRO A 36 5.40 -0.51 17.71
N PRO A 37 5.56 -1.33 16.67
CA PRO A 37 4.85 -1.14 15.42
C PRO A 37 3.38 -0.97 15.77
N GLN A 38 2.79 0.17 15.41
CA GLN A 38 1.38 0.41 15.68
C GLN A 38 0.61 -0.70 15.00
N GLN A 39 0.07 -1.61 15.82
CA GLN A 39 -0.75 -2.70 15.30
C GLN A 39 -1.93 -2.05 14.59
N LEU A 40 -2.05 -2.31 13.30
CA LEU A 40 -3.19 -1.88 12.51
C LEU A 40 -4.49 -2.26 13.23
N LYS A 41 -5.29 -1.26 13.60
CA LYS A 41 -6.60 -1.49 14.18
C LYS A 41 -7.52 -2.02 13.10
N GLN A 42 -7.78 -3.31 13.14
CA GLN A 42 -8.70 -3.92 12.21
C GLN A 42 -10.16 -3.65 12.59
N ILE A 43 -10.93 -3.17 11.61
CA ILE A 43 -12.35 -2.86 11.73
C ILE A 43 -13.15 -3.66 10.71
N ALA A 44 -14.41 -3.95 11.00
CA ALA A 44 -15.33 -4.46 10.00
C ALA A 44 -15.73 -3.33 9.06
N LEU A 45 -15.41 -3.48 7.77
CA LEU A 45 -15.77 -2.53 6.72
C LEU A 45 -17.23 -2.67 6.33
N THR A 46 -17.83 -1.57 5.91
CA THR A 46 -19.16 -1.53 5.28
C THR A 46 -19.04 -1.14 3.82
N GLU A 47 -20.00 -1.53 2.99
CA GLU A 47 -20.06 -1.10 1.57
C GLU A 47 -19.96 0.42 1.44
N LYS A 48 -20.70 1.16 2.29
CA LYS A 48 -20.67 2.64 2.29
C LYS A 48 -19.28 3.21 2.57
N GLN A 49 -18.51 2.59 3.47
CA GLN A 49 -17.14 3.02 3.77
C GLN A 49 -16.21 2.73 2.58
N VAL A 50 -16.35 1.59 1.92
CA VAL A 50 -15.55 1.26 0.74
C VAL A 50 -15.87 2.21 -0.42
N GLU A 51 -17.14 2.49 -0.70
CA GLU A 51 -17.55 3.45 -1.73
C GLU A 51 -17.09 4.88 -1.39
N GLY A 52 -17.25 5.29 -0.14
CA GLY A 52 -16.77 6.58 0.35
C GLY A 52 -15.25 6.71 0.23
N ALA A 53 -14.51 5.65 0.54
CA ALA A 53 -13.04 5.62 0.42
C ALA A 53 -12.59 5.77 -1.04
N ILE A 54 -13.24 5.07 -1.97
CA ILE A 54 -12.97 5.20 -3.41
C ILE A 54 -13.20 6.64 -3.88
N SER A 55 -14.29 7.26 -3.44
CA SER A 55 -14.62 8.64 -3.83
C SER A 55 -13.66 9.65 -3.22
N ALA A 56 -13.37 9.50 -1.91
CA ALA A 56 -12.45 10.38 -1.19
C ALA A 56 -11.03 10.31 -1.78
N GLN A 57 -10.50 9.12 -2.05
CA GLN A 57 -9.17 8.95 -2.60
C GLN A 57 -9.03 9.65 -3.97
N LYS A 58 -10.01 9.50 -4.86
CA LYS A 58 -10.01 10.18 -6.15
C LYS A 58 -9.98 11.71 -6.03
N GLU A 59 -10.63 12.26 -5.00
CA GLU A 59 -10.60 13.70 -4.74
C GLU A 59 -9.31 14.14 -4.03
N MET A 60 -8.65 13.24 -3.28
CA MET A 60 -7.40 13.51 -2.56
C MET A 60 -6.17 13.44 -3.46
N ASN A 61 -6.12 12.50 -4.41
CA ASN A 61 -4.95 12.32 -5.29
C ASN A 61 -4.48 13.64 -5.92
N PRO A 62 -5.32 14.48 -6.57
CA PRO A 62 -4.85 15.74 -7.15
C PRO A 62 -4.32 16.76 -6.12
N VAL A 63 -4.61 16.56 -4.83
CA VAL A 63 -4.12 17.41 -3.74
C VAL A 63 -2.76 16.91 -3.27
N THR A 64 -2.62 15.58 -3.11
CA THR A 64 -1.39 14.93 -2.64
C THR A 64 -0.30 14.89 -3.69
N ASP A 65 -0.63 14.68 -4.97
CA ASP A 65 0.32 14.66 -6.11
C ASP A 65 1.13 15.95 -6.26
N LYS A 66 0.63 17.05 -5.69
CA LYS A 66 1.32 18.35 -5.71
C LYS A 66 2.30 18.52 -4.54
N LEU A 67 2.33 17.59 -3.62
CA LEU A 67 3.21 17.66 -2.47
C LEU A 67 4.61 17.17 -2.87
N PRO A 68 5.68 17.88 -2.50
CA PRO A 68 7.02 17.36 -2.67
C PRO A 68 7.19 16.08 -1.85
N GLU A 69 7.89 15.09 -2.41
CA GLU A 69 8.23 13.86 -1.68
C GLU A 69 8.87 14.20 -0.34
N ASN A 70 8.45 13.51 0.71
CA ASN A 70 8.93 13.68 2.09
C ASN A 70 8.61 15.03 2.76
N SER A 71 7.73 15.86 2.19
CA SER A 71 7.25 17.06 2.87
C SER A 71 6.16 16.73 3.87
N LYS A 72 6.23 17.36 5.06
CA LYS A 72 5.07 17.35 5.97
C LYS A 72 3.95 18.18 5.33
N PRO A 73 2.71 17.67 5.27
CA PRO A 73 1.60 18.42 4.73
C PRO A 73 1.44 19.75 5.46
N ASP A 74 1.29 20.83 4.69
CA ASP A 74 0.90 22.15 5.20
C ASP A 74 -0.46 22.03 5.94
N PRO A 75 -0.70 22.80 7.02
CA PRO A 75 -1.99 22.82 7.71
C PRO A 75 -3.19 23.07 6.78
N LYS A 76 -3.01 23.82 5.69
CA LYS A 76 -4.06 24.02 4.68
C LYS A 76 -4.39 22.73 3.92
N ILE A 77 -3.36 21.95 3.57
CA ILE A 77 -3.54 20.66 2.92
C ILE A 77 -4.26 19.69 3.86
N LEU A 78 -3.83 19.62 5.12
CA LEU A 78 -4.50 18.78 6.12
C LEU A 78 -5.98 19.16 6.28
N ALA A 79 -6.29 20.46 6.34
CA ALA A 79 -7.67 20.94 6.40
C ALA A 79 -8.48 20.57 5.14
N GLN A 80 -7.84 20.58 3.96
CA GLN A 80 -8.48 20.18 2.70
C GLN A 80 -8.77 18.68 2.69
N LEU A 81 -7.79 17.83 3.09
CA LEU A 81 -7.97 16.38 3.19
C LEU A 81 -9.06 16.02 4.20
N GLU A 82 -9.10 16.72 5.35
CA GLU A 82 -10.15 16.59 6.36
C GLU A 82 -11.53 16.93 5.78
N GLY A 83 -11.64 18.00 4.98
CA GLY A 83 -12.87 18.41 4.30
C GLY A 83 -13.33 17.34 3.29
N ILE A 84 -12.41 16.78 2.49
CA ILE A 84 -12.73 15.72 1.53
C ILE A 84 -13.22 14.46 2.27
N ALA A 85 -12.53 14.05 3.33
CA ALA A 85 -12.94 12.89 4.13
C ALA A 85 -14.38 13.07 4.65
N LYS A 86 -14.70 14.22 5.26
CA LYS A 86 -16.04 14.50 5.79
C LYS A 86 -17.11 14.52 4.70
N LYS A 87 -16.83 15.12 3.55
CA LYS A 87 -17.74 15.15 2.39
C LYS A 87 -18.10 13.73 1.94
N ASN A 88 -17.16 12.79 2.03
CA ASN A 88 -17.33 11.40 1.61
C ASN A 88 -17.80 10.46 2.73
N GLY A 89 -18.28 11.01 3.86
CA GLY A 89 -18.98 10.28 4.90
C GLY A 89 -18.13 9.76 6.04
N PHE A 90 -16.86 10.20 6.14
CA PHE A 90 -15.98 9.92 7.28
C PHE A 90 -16.09 11.01 8.35
N THR A 91 -15.82 10.64 9.59
CA THR A 91 -15.84 11.60 10.70
C THR A 91 -14.62 12.51 10.72
N SER A 92 -13.49 12.02 10.16
CA SER A 92 -12.21 12.71 10.06
C SER A 92 -11.33 12.08 8.98
N TYR A 93 -10.20 12.75 8.66
CA TYR A 93 -9.17 12.17 7.81
C TYR A 93 -8.56 10.89 8.43
N ASN A 94 -8.40 10.85 9.77
CA ASN A 94 -7.93 9.65 10.45
C ASN A 94 -8.91 8.47 10.34
N ASP A 95 -10.22 8.73 10.36
CA ASP A 95 -11.24 7.71 10.14
C ASP A 95 -11.16 7.14 8.72
N PHE A 96 -11.03 8.01 7.72
CA PHE A 96 -10.76 7.63 6.35
C PHE A 96 -9.47 6.79 6.23
N SER A 97 -8.38 7.26 6.81
CA SER A 97 -7.09 6.55 6.80
C SER A 97 -7.20 5.15 7.39
N GLY A 98 -7.88 5.02 8.54
CA GLY A 98 -8.11 3.70 9.15
C GLY A 98 -8.92 2.75 8.27
N VAL A 99 -9.87 3.26 7.48
CA VAL A 99 -10.60 2.45 6.48
C VAL A 99 -9.67 2.05 5.34
N MET A 100 -8.87 2.99 4.82
CA MET A 100 -7.90 2.71 3.75
C MET A 100 -6.85 1.68 4.17
N ASP A 101 -6.35 1.75 5.40
CA ASP A 101 -5.42 0.77 5.96
C ASP A 101 -6.02 -0.65 5.98
N ASN A 102 -7.30 -0.77 6.33
CA ASN A 102 -7.99 -2.06 6.32
C ASN A 102 -8.27 -2.56 4.89
N ILE A 103 -8.54 -1.67 3.96
CA ILE A 103 -8.65 -2.01 2.52
C ILE A 103 -7.29 -2.49 2.01
N GLY A 104 -6.21 -1.76 2.31
CA GLY A 104 -4.84 -2.09 1.92
C GLY A 104 -4.39 -3.46 2.44
N LEU A 105 -4.71 -3.77 3.70
CA LEU A 105 -4.44 -5.08 4.29
C LEU A 105 -5.06 -6.23 3.48
N VAL A 106 -6.29 -6.05 2.99
CA VAL A 106 -6.95 -7.08 2.17
C VAL A 106 -6.38 -7.11 0.76
N LEU A 107 -6.14 -5.93 0.15
CA LEU A 107 -5.59 -5.83 -1.20
C LEU A 107 -4.23 -6.52 -1.33
N GLY A 108 -3.37 -6.41 -0.30
CA GLY A 108 -2.08 -7.10 -0.26
C GLY A 108 -2.17 -8.63 -0.30
N GLY A 109 -3.35 -9.19 -0.03
CA GLY A 109 -3.60 -10.63 -0.15
C GLY A 109 -4.35 -11.04 -1.42
N ILE A 110 -4.65 -10.11 -2.35
CA ILE A 110 -5.36 -10.41 -3.60
C ILE A 110 -4.35 -10.59 -4.73
N ASP A 111 -4.40 -11.74 -5.39
CA ASP A 111 -3.67 -11.99 -6.62
C ASP A 111 -4.27 -11.11 -7.75
N PRO A 112 -3.48 -10.18 -8.32
CA PRO A 112 -3.99 -9.24 -9.32
C PRO A 112 -4.40 -9.91 -10.64
N ALA A 113 -3.83 -11.07 -10.97
CA ALA A 113 -4.15 -11.79 -12.20
C ALA A 113 -5.50 -12.50 -12.12
N THR A 114 -5.82 -13.08 -10.96
CA THR A 114 -7.05 -13.83 -10.73
C THR A 114 -8.12 -13.05 -9.99
N LYS A 115 -7.76 -11.91 -9.39
CA LYS A 115 -8.60 -11.07 -8.51
C LYS A 115 -9.18 -11.84 -7.32
N LYS A 116 -8.48 -12.88 -6.88
CA LYS A 116 -8.88 -13.70 -5.73
C LYS A 116 -7.99 -13.42 -4.54
N TYR A 117 -8.59 -13.43 -3.37
CA TYR A 117 -7.83 -13.38 -2.12
C TYR A 117 -7.14 -14.73 -1.89
N VAL A 118 -5.82 -14.72 -1.88
CA VAL A 118 -4.97 -15.91 -1.67
C VAL A 118 -4.08 -15.76 -0.44
N GLY A 119 -4.10 -14.59 0.19
CA GLY A 119 -3.21 -14.20 1.29
C GLY A 119 -1.92 -13.59 0.78
N SER A 120 -1.37 -12.65 1.56
CA SER A 120 -0.19 -11.86 1.17
C SER A 120 1.06 -12.73 0.96
N GLU A 121 1.25 -13.77 1.77
CA GLU A 121 2.37 -14.69 1.56
C GLU A 121 2.35 -15.33 0.16
N ALA A 122 1.16 -15.75 -0.31
CA ALA A 122 1.01 -16.34 -1.63
C ALA A 122 1.23 -15.31 -2.75
N VAL A 123 0.76 -14.06 -2.55
CA VAL A 123 1.00 -12.94 -3.47
C VAL A 123 2.49 -12.67 -3.58
N ILE A 124 3.21 -12.46 -2.47
CA ILE A 124 4.64 -12.18 -2.44
C ILE A 124 5.44 -13.33 -3.11
N LYS A 125 5.08 -14.60 -2.86
CA LYS A 125 5.71 -15.73 -3.55
C LYS A 125 5.49 -15.70 -5.07
N GLY A 126 4.31 -15.28 -5.50
CA GLY A 126 4.00 -15.07 -6.91
C GLY A 126 4.86 -13.96 -7.52
N GLU A 127 5.02 -12.83 -6.83
CA GLU A 127 5.87 -11.72 -7.26
C GLU A 127 7.35 -12.13 -7.34
N ILE A 128 7.85 -12.88 -6.36
CA ILE A 128 9.22 -13.44 -6.41
C ILE A 128 9.41 -14.27 -7.68
N ALA A 129 8.46 -15.14 -8.01
CA ALA A 129 8.55 -15.95 -9.22
C ALA A 129 8.53 -15.10 -10.51
N GLN A 130 7.72 -14.03 -10.54
CA GLN A 130 7.67 -13.09 -11.67
C GLN A 130 8.99 -12.32 -11.81
N VAL A 131 9.55 -11.77 -10.72
CA VAL A 131 10.84 -11.07 -10.72
C VAL A 131 11.96 -12.00 -11.18
N GLN A 132 11.97 -13.27 -10.72
CA GLN A 132 12.97 -14.26 -11.17
C GLN A 132 12.88 -14.55 -12.67
N ALA A 133 11.65 -14.63 -13.20
CA ALA A 133 11.39 -14.93 -14.61
C ALA A 133 11.60 -13.72 -15.53
N ASP A 134 11.59 -12.50 -15.03
CA ASP A 134 11.74 -11.28 -15.83
C ASP A 134 13.14 -11.20 -16.43
N LYS A 135 13.22 -11.23 -17.77
CA LYS A 135 14.47 -11.15 -18.53
C LYS A 135 14.87 -9.73 -18.90
N LYS A 136 13.99 -8.74 -18.63
CA LYS A 136 14.23 -7.33 -18.97
C LYS A 136 14.80 -6.53 -17.79
N MET A 137 14.57 -7.00 -16.58
CA MET A 137 15.06 -6.37 -15.37
C MET A 137 16.57 -6.51 -15.27
N SER A 138 17.28 -5.46 -14.87
CA SER A 138 18.72 -5.53 -14.65
C SER A 138 19.06 -6.47 -13.49
N ALA A 139 20.27 -7.03 -13.47
CA ALA A 139 20.70 -7.93 -12.39
C ALA A 139 20.69 -7.23 -11.02
N ALA A 140 21.01 -5.94 -10.98
CA ALA A 140 20.99 -5.14 -9.75
C ALA A 140 19.56 -4.93 -9.24
N ASP A 141 18.65 -4.50 -10.12
CA ASP A 141 17.25 -4.25 -9.75
C ASP A 141 16.54 -5.55 -9.34
N LYS A 142 16.83 -6.64 -10.07
CA LYS A 142 16.31 -7.97 -9.73
C LYS A 142 16.76 -8.41 -8.34
N LYS A 143 18.05 -8.22 -8.03
CA LYS A 143 18.58 -8.57 -6.72
C LYS A 143 17.89 -7.75 -5.63
N GLN A 144 17.76 -6.44 -5.81
CA GLN A 144 17.11 -5.55 -4.85
C GLN A 144 15.66 -5.97 -4.64
N ALA A 145 14.88 -6.15 -5.71
CA ALA A 145 13.48 -6.56 -5.61
C ALA A 145 13.32 -7.92 -4.88
N LEU A 146 14.20 -8.89 -5.16
CA LEU A 146 14.17 -10.18 -4.48
C LEU A 146 14.54 -10.06 -3.00
N ASP A 147 15.52 -9.23 -2.65
CA ASP A 147 15.92 -8.98 -1.26
C ASP A 147 14.75 -8.36 -0.48
N ASP A 148 14.07 -7.36 -1.06
CA ASP A 148 12.92 -6.68 -0.46
C ASP A 148 11.72 -7.63 -0.27
N LEU A 149 11.37 -8.41 -1.30
CA LEU A 149 10.28 -9.40 -1.22
C LEU A 149 10.58 -10.52 -0.20
N ASN A 150 11.84 -10.99 -0.13
CA ASN A 150 12.24 -11.96 0.87
C ASN A 150 12.27 -11.39 2.29
N ALA A 151 12.53 -10.10 2.46
CA ALA A 151 12.39 -9.42 3.74
C ALA A 151 10.91 -9.30 4.14
N ALA A 152 10.03 -8.96 3.20
CA ALA A 152 8.59 -8.92 3.42
C ALA A 152 8.03 -10.27 3.87
N LEU A 153 8.46 -11.39 3.25
CA LEU A 153 8.06 -12.74 3.68
C LEU A 153 8.45 -13.09 5.12
N LYS A 154 9.48 -12.45 5.66
CA LYS A 154 9.96 -12.68 7.04
C LYS A 154 9.30 -11.76 8.06
N ALA A 155 8.69 -10.69 7.60
CA ALA A 155 7.99 -9.77 8.47
C ALA A 155 6.71 -10.41 9.01
N PRO A 156 6.36 -10.19 10.30
CA PRO A 156 5.10 -10.68 10.83
C PRO A 156 3.95 -9.94 10.16
N GLU A 157 3.15 -10.65 9.39
CA GLU A 157 1.98 -10.07 8.75
C GLU A 157 0.73 -10.16 9.63
N PRO A 158 -0.03 -9.07 9.75
CA PRO A 158 -1.33 -9.14 10.39
C PRO A 158 -2.30 -9.91 9.48
N SER A 159 -2.79 -11.04 9.95
CA SER A 159 -3.87 -11.77 9.25
C SER A 159 -5.16 -10.95 9.23
N VAL A 160 -5.93 -11.04 8.14
CA VAL A 160 -7.25 -10.40 8.06
C VAL A 160 -8.21 -11.06 9.06
N GLN A 161 -8.56 -10.34 10.13
CA GLN A 161 -9.46 -10.84 11.18
C GLN A 161 -10.93 -10.77 10.75
N ASN A 162 -11.32 -9.69 10.08
CA ASN A 162 -12.66 -9.47 9.58
C ASN A 162 -12.82 -10.05 8.18
N LYS A 163 -13.17 -11.32 8.08
CA LYS A 163 -13.26 -12.02 6.79
C LYS A 163 -14.28 -11.41 5.82
N GLY A 164 -15.34 -10.76 6.33
CA GLY A 164 -16.29 -10.01 5.49
C GLY A 164 -15.64 -8.87 4.69
N ASN A 165 -14.51 -8.33 5.18
CA ASN A 165 -13.77 -7.31 4.45
C ASN A 165 -13.20 -7.87 3.12
N ILE A 166 -12.84 -9.15 3.09
CA ILE A 166 -12.30 -9.81 1.89
C ILE A 166 -13.32 -9.74 0.77
N ASP A 167 -14.57 -10.13 1.04
CA ASP A 167 -15.62 -10.14 0.02
C ASP A 167 -15.91 -8.72 -0.51
N LEU A 168 -15.95 -7.73 0.40
CA LEU A 168 -16.18 -6.32 0.04
C LEU A 168 -15.05 -5.77 -0.83
N VAL A 169 -13.80 -6.03 -0.48
CA VAL A 169 -12.64 -5.51 -1.22
C VAL A 169 -12.49 -6.24 -2.56
N VAL A 170 -12.66 -7.56 -2.60
CA VAL A 170 -12.65 -8.35 -3.85
C VAL A 170 -13.73 -7.85 -4.81
N LYS A 171 -14.95 -7.62 -4.32
CA LYS A 171 -16.07 -7.07 -5.12
C LYS A 171 -15.72 -5.70 -5.75
N ASN A 172 -14.96 -4.88 -5.04
CA ASN A 172 -14.59 -3.53 -5.47
C ASN A 172 -13.15 -3.43 -6.02
N PHE A 173 -12.48 -4.56 -6.25
CA PHE A 173 -11.06 -4.62 -6.62
C PHE A 173 -10.70 -3.70 -7.81
N ASP A 174 -11.49 -3.75 -8.89
CA ASP A 174 -11.24 -2.96 -10.10
C ASP A 174 -11.33 -1.45 -9.89
N LYS A 175 -12.02 -1.01 -8.82
CA LYS A 175 -12.11 0.40 -8.47
C LYS A 175 -11.04 0.79 -7.45
N LEU A 176 -10.64 -0.15 -6.58
CA LEU A 176 -9.68 0.09 -5.50
C LEU A 176 -8.22 -0.01 -5.98
N ALA A 177 -7.90 -1.03 -6.76
CA ALA A 177 -6.51 -1.27 -7.18
C ALA A 177 -5.88 -0.07 -7.92
N PRO A 178 -6.57 0.62 -8.86
CA PRO A 178 -5.98 1.79 -9.51
C PRO A 178 -5.69 2.96 -8.56
N ILE A 179 -6.61 3.25 -7.63
CA ILE A 179 -6.47 4.40 -6.73
C ILE A 179 -5.44 4.18 -5.62
N MET A 180 -5.09 2.93 -5.32
CA MET A 180 -4.03 2.60 -4.37
C MET A 180 -2.65 2.54 -5.03
N ASN A 181 -2.60 2.35 -6.36
CA ASN A 181 -1.34 2.29 -7.10
C ASN A 181 -0.90 3.66 -7.64
N ASP A 182 -1.81 4.66 -7.69
CA ASP A 182 -1.47 6.02 -8.15
C ASP A 182 -0.50 6.73 -7.18
N ASP A 183 -0.45 6.33 -5.91
CA ASP A 183 0.51 6.85 -4.93
C ASP A 183 1.97 6.38 -5.18
N GLN A 184 2.23 5.64 -6.26
CA GLN A 184 3.54 5.04 -6.57
C GLN A 184 4.13 5.49 -7.93
N GLN A 185 3.61 6.57 -8.53
CA GLN A 185 4.18 7.12 -9.76
C GLN A 185 5.04 8.35 -9.53
#